data_8ab7d59a6ee16297a9daa57e3e03f8b2
#
_entry.id   8ab7d59a6ee16297a9daa57e3e03f8b2
#
_cell.length_a   1.000
_cell.length_b   1.000
_cell.length_c   1.000
_cell.angle_alpha   90.00
_cell.angle_beta   90.00
_cell.angle_gamma   90.00
#
_symmetry.space_group_name_H-M   'P 1'
#
loop_
_entity.id
_entity.type
_entity.pdbx_description
1 polymer ?
#
loop_
_entity_poly.entity_id
_entity_poly.type
_entity_poly.pdbx_seq_one_letter_code
_entity_poly.pdbx_strand_id
1 'polypeptide(L)'
;MSVEIHPVLSHMALFARDVEPMIDFYGRILGLNVSDGRNQEAGVSRGDSEIIFLSNEPQIHQQLQLSAGLSDDDEYNVVHQISFRLDNLTELREITRRIVEETQTDLNQLDQLDHGNAWSLYFRDPENNMLELYVETPWQIKHPFAQPFDIMQPDDVIISATCERIRESEGIDPWKVANQNRMADA
;
A
#
# COMPACT_ATOMS: atom_id res chain seq x y z
N MET A 1 0.48 35.80 -13.96
CA MET A 1 0.76 34.94 -12.80
C MET A 1 0.47 33.52 -13.24
N SER A 2 1.43 32.61 -13.20
CA SER A 2 1.23 31.20 -13.49
C SER A 2 0.46 30.58 -12.32
N VAL A 3 -0.61 29.82 -12.62
CA VAL A 3 -1.32 29.05 -11.61
C VAL A 3 -0.46 27.82 -11.31
N GLU A 4 -0.08 27.63 -10.06
CA GLU A 4 0.58 26.41 -9.61
C GLU A 4 -0.48 25.30 -9.46
N ILE A 5 -0.24 24.14 -10.09
CA ILE A 5 -1.20 23.04 -10.14
C ILE A 5 -0.53 21.80 -9.55
N HIS A 6 -1.14 21.21 -8.51
CA HIS A 6 -0.68 20.01 -7.81
C HIS A 6 -1.74 18.91 -7.92
N PRO A 7 -1.72 18.10 -8.99
CA PRO A 7 -2.64 16.97 -9.12
C PRO A 7 -2.39 15.94 -8.02
N VAL A 8 -3.46 15.39 -7.46
CA VAL A 8 -3.41 14.31 -6.46
C VAL A 8 -4.04 13.06 -7.08
N LEU A 9 -3.37 11.91 -6.95
CA LEU A 9 -3.96 10.64 -7.32
C LEU A 9 -5.15 10.35 -6.38
N SER A 10 -6.34 10.23 -6.95
CA SER A 10 -7.59 10.10 -6.19
C SER A 10 -8.03 8.64 -6.02
N HIS A 11 -7.96 7.87 -7.10
CA HIS A 11 -8.37 6.46 -7.12
C HIS A 11 -7.66 5.72 -8.25
N MET A 12 -7.72 4.40 -8.18
CA MET A 12 -7.26 3.55 -9.28
C MET A 12 -8.30 2.46 -9.60
N ALA A 13 -8.21 1.90 -10.81
CA ALA A 13 -9.09 0.83 -11.26
C ALA A 13 -8.27 -0.41 -11.63
N LEU A 14 -8.76 -1.58 -11.22
CA LEU A 14 -8.20 -2.89 -11.54
C LEU A 14 -9.23 -3.71 -12.32
N PHE A 15 -8.74 -4.51 -13.25
CA PHE A 15 -9.52 -5.60 -13.81
C PHE A 15 -9.36 -6.85 -12.94
N ALA A 16 -10.44 -7.61 -12.80
CA ALA A 16 -10.46 -8.88 -12.09
C ALA A 16 -11.17 -9.96 -12.94
N ARG A 17 -10.75 -11.21 -12.79
CA ARG A 17 -11.46 -12.38 -13.34
C ARG A 17 -12.74 -12.63 -12.55
N ASP A 18 -12.61 -12.56 -11.23
CA ASP A 18 -13.72 -12.66 -10.29
C ASP A 18 -13.63 -11.53 -9.26
N VAL A 19 -14.64 -10.69 -9.23
CA VAL A 19 -14.66 -9.52 -8.33
C VAL A 19 -15.01 -9.89 -6.89
N GLU A 20 -15.72 -11.00 -6.62
CA GLU A 20 -16.13 -11.36 -5.28
C GLU A 20 -14.96 -11.71 -4.34
N PRO A 21 -13.97 -12.53 -4.75
CA PRO A 21 -12.77 -12.76 -3.93
C PRO A 21 -11.97 -11.47 -3.67
N MET A 22 -11.96 -10.54 -4.62
CA MET A 22 -11.29 -9.26 -4.46
C MET A 22 -12.01 -8.36 -3.45
N ILE A 23 -13.32 -8.26 -3.53
CA ILE A 23 -14.15 -7.51 -2.56
C ILE A 23 -13.93 -8.03 -1.15
N ASP A 24 -14.02 -9.35 -0.99
CA ASP A 24 -13.84 -10.01 0.31
C ASP A 24 -12.43 -9.77 0.87
N PHE A 25 -11.41 -9.90 0.04
CA PHE A 25 -10.01 -9.65 0.40
C PHE A 25 -9.78 -8.20 0.83
N TYR A 26 -10.11 -7.23 0.00
CA TYR A 26 -9.89 -5.80 0.31
C TYR A 26 -10.72 -5.35 1.52
N GLY A 27 -11.92 -5.89 1.69
CA GLY A 27 -12.77 -5.64 2.86
C GLY A 27 -12.14 -6.15 4.15
N ARG A 28 -11.72 -7.41 4.19
CA ARG A 28 -11.16 -8.06 5.39
C ARG A 28 -9.76 -7.57 5.75
N ILE A 29 -8.90 -7.37 4.74
CA ILE A 29 -7.50 -6.98 4.97
C ILE A 29 -7.38 -5.47 5.21
N LEU A 30 -7.91 -4.66 4.30
CA LEU A 30 -7.69 -3.21 4.28
C LEU A 30 -8.90 -2.39 4.77
N GLY A 31 -10.02 -3.04 5.06
CA GLY A 31 -11.25 -2.35 5.47
C GLY A 31 -11.91 -1.55 4.35
N LEU A 32 -11.58 -1.83 3.07
CA LEU A 32 -12.22 -1.21 1.93
C LEU A 32 -13.58 -1.86 1.69
N ASN A 33 -14.63 -1.18 2.07
CA ASN A 33 -16.01 -1.67 1.90
C ASN A 33 -16.59 -1.24 0.56
N VAL A 34 -17.56 -2.00 0.06
CA VAL A 34 -18.33 -1.60 -1.12
C VAL A 34 -19.04 -0.28 -0.84
N SER A 35 -18.69 0.75 -1.59
CA SER A 35 -19.28 2.08 -1.52
C SER A 35 -20.36 2.29 -2.58
N ASP A 36 -20.24 1.61 -3.75
CA ASP A 36 -21.19 1.67 -4.85
C ASP A 36 -20.96 0.52 -5.85
N GLY A 37 -21.83 0.39 -6.87
CA GLY A 37 -21.61 -0.44 -8.06
C GLY A 37 -22.30 -1.79 -8.09
N ARG A 38 -22.88 -2.30 -6.99
CA ARG A 38 -23.60 -3.59 -6.98
C ARG A 38 -24.99 -3.55 -7.64
N ASN A 39 -25.55 -2.36 -7.85
CA ASN A 39 -26.85 -2.21 -8.50
C ASN A 39 -26.65 -1.62 -9.89
N GLN A 40 -27.00 -2.35 -10.93
CA GLN A 40 -26.94 -1.96 -12.34
C GLN A 40 -27.79 -0.74 -12.74
N GLU A 41 -28.47 -0.09 -11.80
CA GLU A 41 -29.34 1.06 -12.05
C GLU A 41 -28.61 2.39 -12.29
N ALA A 42 -27.32 2.47 -12.01
CA ALA A 42 -26.54 3.72 -12.12
C ALA A 42 -25.90 3.96 -13.50
N GLY A 43 -26.28 3.26 -14.55
CA GLY A 43 -26.14 3.71 -15.94
C GLY A 43 -24.74 3.89 -16.53
N VAL A 44 -23.68 3.34 -15.96
CA VAL A 44 -22.33 3.34 -16.55
C VAL A 44 -21.96 1.94 -17.02
N SER A 45 -22.68 1.45 -18.01
CA SER A 45 -22.32 0.20 -18.68
C SER A 45 -21.32 0.49 -19.81
N ARG A 46 -20.06 0.17 -19.58
CA ARG A 46 -19.13 -0.18 -20.67
C ARG A 46 -19.21 -1.68 -20.91
N GLY A 47 -20.28 -2.12 -21.57
CA GLY A 47 -20.54 -3.54 -21.80
C GLY A 47 -21.12 -4.23 -20.54
N ASP A 48 -21.27 -5.56 -20.59
CA ASP A 48 -21.86 -6.39 -19.53
C ASP A 48 -20.92 -6.62 -18.30
N SER A 49 -19.91 -5.79 -18.12
CA SER A 49 -18.91 -5.95 -17.07
C SER A 49 -19.39 -5.32 -15.76
N GLU A 50 -19.41 -6.10 -14.69
CA GLU A 50 -19.66 -5.62 -13.34
C GLU A 50 -18.56 -4.64 -12.90
N ILE A 51 -18.96 -3.50 -12.34
CA ILE A 51 -18.05 -2.50 -11.77
C ILE A 51 -18.42 -2.27 -10.32
N ILE A 52 -17.45 -2.42 -9.43
CA ILE A 52 -17.59 -2.26 -7.99
C ILE A 52 -16.63 -1.18 -7.50
N PHE A 53 -17.12 -0.28 -6.66
CA PHE A 53 -16.32 0.76 -6.02
C PHE A 53 -16.11 0.42 -4.55
N LEU A 54 -14.88 0.58 -4.08
CA LEU A 54 -14.47 0.30 -2.71
C LEU A 54 -13.89 1.55 -2.05
N SER A 55 -14.26 1.78 -0.78
CA SER A 55 -13.69 2.84 0.05
C SER A 55 -13.70 2.46 1.53
N ASN A 56 -12.71 2.92 2.29
CA ASN A 56 -12.74 2.91 3.76
C ASN A 56 -13.11 4.27 4.36
N GLU A 57 -13.31 5.28 3.50
CA GLU A 57 -13.69 6.65 3.85
C GLU A 57 -15.15 6.91 3.47
N PRO A 58 -16.07 7.15 4.42
CA PRO A 58 -17.49 7.35 4.12
C PRO A 58 -17.80 8.55 3.20
N GLN A 59 -16.87 9.48 3.09
CA GLN A 59 -17.00 10.71 2.29
C GLN A 59 -16.36 10.60 0.90
N ILE A 60 -15.60 9.52 0.66
CA ILE A 60 -14.92 9.25 -0.61
C ILE A 60 -15.69 8.15 -1.34
N HIS A 61 -16.23 8.49 -2.50
CA HIS A 61 -17.02 7.57 -3.30
C HIS A 61 -16.21 6.33 -3.71
N GLN A 62 -14.94 6.51 -4.08
CA GLN A 62 -14.07 5.42 -4.47
C GLN A 62 -12.61 5.72 -4.16
N GLN A 63 -11.89 4.72 -3.65
CA GLN A 63 -10.43 4.68 -3.57
C GLN A 63 -9.91 3.60 -4.52
N LEU A 64 -10.64 2.50 -4.65
CA LEU A 64 -10.36 1.42 -5.57
C LEU A 64 -11.62 1.07 -6.36
N GLN A 65 -11.49 0.88 -7.67
CA GLN A 65 -12.52 0.32 -8.54
C GLN A 65 -12.09 -1.08 -8.96
N LEU A 66 -13.01 -2.03 -8.89
CA LEU A 66 -12.86 -3.36 -9.46
C LEU A 66 -13.78 -3.48 -10.67
N SER A 67 -13.26 -3.97 -11.78
CA SER A 67 -14.02 -4.19 -13.02
C SER A 67 -13.88 -5.64 -13.45
N ALA A 68 -14.97 -6.37 -13.55
CA ALA A 68 -14.98 -7.69 -14.15
C ALA A 68 -14.59 -7.61 -15.65
N GLY A 69 -14.01 -8.68 -16.18
CA GLY A 69 -13.71 -8.78 -17.62
C GLY A 69 -12.24 -9.07 -17.97
N LEU A 70 -11.42 -9.40 -16.98
CA LEU A 70 -10.11 -10.01 -17.26
C LEU A 70 -10.35 -11.46 -17.71
N SER A 71 -9.81 -11.85 -18.85
CA SER A 71 -9.93 -13.23 -19.33
C SER A 71 -8.82 -14.11 -18.74
N ASP A 72 -9.05 -15.44 -18.70
CA ASP A 72 -8.05 -16.41 -18.24
C ASP A 72 -6.80 -16.44 -19.15
N ASP A 73 -6.94 -15.99 -20.41
CA ASP A 73 -5.85 -15.92 -21.39
C ASP A 73 -5.05 -14.62 -21.31
N ASP A 74 -5.49 -13.64 -20.47
CA ASP A 74 -4.76 -12.38 -20.30
C ASP A 74 -3.54 -12.58 -19.39
N GLU A 75 -2.36 -12.60 -19.99
CA GLU A 75 -1.07 -12.71 -19.30
C GLU A 75 -0.58 -11.37 -18.68
N TYR A 76 -1.29 -10.27 -18.94
CA TYR A 76 -0.84 -8.93 -18.55
C TYR A 76 -1.50 -8.45 -17.27
N ASN A 77 -0.72 -8.42 -16.19
CA ASN A 77 -0.99 -7.54 -15.06
C ASN A 77 -0.32 -6.17 -15.35
N VAL A 78 -1.12 -5.18 -15.73
CA VAL A 78 -0.63 -3.84 -16.09
C VAL A 78 -0.20 -3.05 -14.85
N VAL A 79 -0.70 -3.43 -13.67
CA VAL A 79 -0.38 -2.78 -12.40
C VAL A 79 0.79 -3.52 -11.75
N HIS A 80 1.95 -2.86 -11.72
CA HIS A 80 3.14 -3.43 -11.08
C HIS A 80 2.97 -3.51 -9.57
N GLN A 81 2.39 -2.46 -8.94
CA GLN A 81 2.26 -2.34 -7.49
C GLN A 81 1.18 -1.34 -7.10
N ILE A 82 0.47 -1.63 -6.02
CA ILE A 82 -0.43 -0.71 -5.34
C ILE A 82 0.08 -0.51 -3.92
N SER A 83 0.39 0.73 -3.55
CA SER A 83 0.94 1.06 -2.24
C SER A 83 -0.08 1.79 -1.38
N PHE A 84 -0.25 1.32 -0.15
CA PHE A 84 -1.09 1.92 0.88
C PHE A 84 -0.22 2.40 2.03
N ARG A 85 -0.33 3.68 2.37
CA ARG A 85 0.38 4.26 3.50
C ARG A 85 -0.43 4.07 4.79
N LEU A 86 0.28 3.69 5.83
CA LEU A 86 -0.21 3.59 7.20
C LEU A 86 0.46 4.66 8.07
N ASP A 87 -0.15 4.99 9.19
CA ASP A 87 0.33 6.06 10.05
C ASP A 87 1.51 5.63 10.95
N ASN A 88 1.60 4.33 11.30
CA ASN A 88 2.59 3.85 12.27
C ASN A 88 2.85 2.33 12.17
N LEU A 89 3.95 1.89 12.79
CA LEU A 89 4.35 0.48 12.84
C LEU A 89 3.34 -0.43 13.57
N THR A 90 2.52 0.11 14.47
CA THR A 90 1.48 -0.68 15.16
C THR A 90 0.40 -1.11 14.19
N GLU A 91 -0.04 -0.20 13.32
CA GLU A 91 -1.00 -0.50 12.25
C GLU A 91 -0.41 -1.50 11.25
N LEU A 92 0.85 -1.31 10.86
CA LEU A 92 1.52 -2.21 9.93
C LEU A 92 1.62 -3.63 10.50
N ARG A 93 1.96 -3.81 11.81
CA ARG A 93 1.95 -5.10 12.48
C ARG A 93 0.55 -5.73 12.55
N GLU A 94 -0.45 -4.92 12.86
CA GLU A 94 -1.83 -5.42 12.97
C GLU A 94 -2.33 -5.93 11.63
N ILE A 95 -2.12 -5.19 10.54
CA ILE A 95 -2.49 -5.66 9.20
C ILE A 95 -1.65 -6.87 8.79
N THR A 96 -0.37 -6.91 9.15
CA THR A 96 0.48 -8.09 8.89
C THR A 96 -0.08 -9.36 9.54
N ARG A 97 -0.51 -9.29 10.82
CA ARG A 97 -1.15 -10.43 11.49
C ARG A 97 -2.43 -10.85 10.78
N ARG A 98 -3.24 -9.88 10.39
CA ARG A 98 -4.50 -10.13 9.66
C ARG A 98 -4.25 -10.81 8.31
N ILE A 99 -3.24 -10.38 7.55
CA ILE A 99 -2.83 -11.04 6.30
C ILE A 99 -2.44 -12.49 6.57
N VAL A 100 -1.56 -12.75 7.54
CA VAL A 100 -1.13 -14.10 7.92
C VAL A 100 -2.30 -14.98 8.32
N GLU A 101 -3.23 -14.48 9.14
CA GLU A 101 -4.40 -15.22 9.61
C GLU A 101 -5.38 -15.53 8.48
N GLU A 102 -5.69 -14.54 7.63
CA GLU A 102 -6.70 -14.66 6.58
C GLU A 102 -6.22 -15.45 5.36
N THR A 103 -4.95 -15.26 4.98
CA THR A 103 -4.38 -15.92 3.80
C THR A 103 -3.68 -17.23 4.13
N GLN A 104 -3.48 -17.55 5.41
CA GLN A 104 -2.68 -18.70 5.89
C GLN A 104 -1.24 -18.69 5.35
N THR A 105 -0.73 -17.52 4.98
CA THR A 105 0.65 -17.34 4.51
C THR A 105 1.60 -17.30 5.70
N ASP A 106 2.76 -17.96 5.60
CA ASP A 106 3.81 -17.81 6.60
C ASP A 106 4.39 -16.39 6.54
N LEU A 107 4.57 -15.76 7.71
CA LEU A 107 5.18 -14.43 7.82
C LEU A 107 6.54 -14.35 7.10
N ASN A 108 7.32 -15.44 7.11
CA ASN A 108 8.62 -15.53 6.44
C ASN A 108 8.55 -15.56 4.91
N GLN A 109 7.35 -15.72 4.36
CA GLN A 109 7.10 -15.68 2.90
C GLN A 109 6.67 -14.30 2.43
N LEU A 110 6.46 -13.36 3.36
CA LEU A 110 6.15 -11.96 3.07
C LEU A 110 7.46 -11.17 2.98
N ASP A 111 7.62 -10.39 1.94
CA ASP A 111 8.79 -9.53 1.79
C ASP A 111 8.66 -8.30 2.70
N GLN A 112 9.53 -8.23 3.70
CA GLN A 112 9.59 -7.14 4.67
C GLN A 112 10.87 -6.35 4.43
N LEU A 113 10.76 -5.13 3.93
CA LEU A 113 11.90 -4.31 3.49
C LEU A 113 11.94 -2.95 4.19
N ASP A 114 13.10 -2.67 4.75
CA ASP A 114 13.50 -1.35 5.23
C ASP A 114 14.15 -0.59 4.08
N HIS A 115 13.45 0.42 3.58
CA HIS A 115 13.92 1.32 2.54
C HIS A 115 14.60 2.58 3.09
N GLY A 116 14.82 2.65 4.39
CA GLY A 116 15.38 3.79 5.10
C GLY A 116 14.40 4.97 5.21
N ASN A 117 13.75 5.34 4.13
CA ASN A 117 12.66 6.34 4.11
C ASN A 117 11.27 5.74 4.35
N ALA A 118 11.14 4.42 4.34
CA ALA A 118 9.91 3.68 4.64
C ALA A 118 10.22 2.27 5.14
N TRP A 119 9.32 1.72 5.95
CA TRP A 119 9.26 0.30 6.30
C TRP A 119 8.08 -0.31 5.58
N SER A 120 8.33 -1.30 4.73
CA SER A 120 7.36 -1.84 3.80
C SER A 120 7.13 -3.33 3.97
N LEU A 121 5.89 -3.75 3.77
CA LEU A 121 5.44 -5.14 3.64
C LEU A 121 4.85 -5.34 2.26
N TYR A 122 5.30 -6.37 1.55
CA TYR A 122 4.80 -6.73 0.23
C TYR A 122 4.07 -8.07 0.27
N PHE A 123 2.93 -8.14 -0.41
CA PHE A 123 2.09 -9.33 -0.52
C PHE A 123 1.25 -9.25 -1.79
N ARG A 124 0.40 -10.26 -2.04
CA ARG A 124 -0.42 -10.32 -3.24
C ARG A 124 -1.89 -10.44 -2.91
N ASP A 125 -2.71 -9.81 -3.73
CA ASP A 125 -4.15 -10.00 -3.72
C ASP A 125 -4.55 -11.30 -4.47
N PRO A 126 -5.83 -11.71 -4.45
CA PRO A 126 -6.29 -12.93 -5.12
C PRO A 126 -6.05 -12.98 -6.63
N GLU A 127 -5.95 -11.84 -7.29
CA GLU A 127 -5.63 -11.70 -8.73
C GLU A 127 -4.12 -11.56 -8.98
N ASN A 128 -3.30 -11.81 -7.94
CA ASN A 128 -1.84 -11.75 -8.01
C ASN A 128 -1.26 -10.35 -8.24
N ASN A 129 -2.03 -9.27 -7.99
CA ASN A 129 -1.49 -7.93 -7.97
C ASN A 129 -0.55 -7.74 -6.78
N MET A 130 0.59 -7.09 -7.00
CA MET A 130 1.51 -6.73 -5.92
C MET A 130 0.93 -5.59 -5.09
N LEU A 131 0.82 -5.80 -3.79
CA LEU A 131 0.44 -4.79 -2.81
C LEU A 131 1.62 -4.46 -1.91
N GLU A 132 1.71 -3.19 -1.55
CA GLU A 132 2.63 -2.69 -0.54
C GLU A 132 1.85 -1.98 0.55
N LEU A 133 2.15 -2.32 1.80
CA LEU A 133 1.76 -1.53 2.97
C LEU A 133 3.03 -0.90 3.54
N TYR A 134 3.03 0.41 3.75
CA TYR A 134 4.23 1.06 4.23
C TYR A 134 3.96 2.15 5.27
N VAL A 135 4.96 2.37 6.11
CA VAL A 135 5.04 3.49 7.06
C VAL A 135 6.23 4.35 6.69
N GLU A 136 6.01 5.64 6.50
CA GLU A 136 7.09 6.59 6.24
C GLU A 136 7.99 6.77 7.47
N THR A 137 9.28 6.86 7.23
CA THR A 137 10.23 7.30 8.25
C THR A 137 10.44 8.81 8.15
N PRO A 138 10.97 9.47 9.19
CA PRO A 138 11.32 10.89 9.11
C PRO A 138 12.59 11.17 8.32
N TRP A 139 13.20 10.17 7.67
CA TRP A 139 14.52 10.29 7.03
C TRP A 139 14.40 10.29 5.52
N GLN A 140 15.23 11.12 4.88
CA GLN A 140 15.43 11.11 3.44
C GLN A 140 16.81 10.55 3.14
N ILE A 141 16.87 9.45 2.41
CA ILE A 141 18.10 8.76 2.06
C ILE A 141 18.21 8.55 0.56
N LYS A 142 19.42 8.26 0.09
CA LYS A 142 19.65 7.95 -1.32
C LYS A 142 19.19 6.54 -1.64
N HIS A 143 18.53 6.38 -2.76
CA HIS A 143 18.18 5.08 -3.31
C HIS A 143 19.22 4.60 -4.35
N PRO A 144 19.40 3.29 -4.53
CA PRO A 144 18.62 2.20 -3.92
C PRO A 144 19.08 1.89 -2.49
N PHE A 145 18.14 1.73 -1.57
CA PHE A 145 18.32 1.21 -0.24
C PHE A 145 17.18 0.22 0.04
N ALA A 146 17.48 -1.03 0.32
CA ALA A 146 16.51 -2.05 0.67
C ALA A 146 17.20 -3.13 1.49
N GLN A 147 16.78 -3.30 2.74
CA GLN A 147 17.32 -4.29 3.65
C GLN A 147 16.18 -5.07 4.31
N PRO A 148 16.29 -6.39 4.44
CA PRO A 148 15.31 -7.15 5.21
C PRO A 148 15.23 -6.65 6.64
N PHE A 149 14.02 -6.64 7.21
CA PHE A 149 13.79 -6.38 8.63
C PHE A 149 12.66 -7.26 9.15
N ASP A 150 12.53 -7.37 10.46
CA ASP A 150 11.42 -8.07 11.10
C ASP A 150 10.42 -7.06 11.66
N ILE A 151 9.24 -6.97 11.02
CA ILE A 151 8.15 -6.06 11.37
C ILE A 151 7.57 -6.33 12.77
N MET A 152 7.75 -7.56 13.30
CA MET A 152 7.24 -7.94 14.60
C MET A 152 8.11 -7.48 15.77
N GLN A 153 9.30 -6.94 15.50
CA GLN A 153 10.14 -6.35 16.53
C GLN A 153 9.52 -5.08 17.12
N PRO A 154 9.90 -4.70 18.37
CA PRO A 154 9.54 -3.41 18.95
C PRO A 154 9.98 -2.22 18.10
N ASP A 155 9.25 -1.10 18.16
CA ASP A 155 9.51 0.11 17.37
C ASP A 155 10.94 0.64 17.56
N ASP A 156 11.42 0.68 18.81
CA ASP A 156 12.75 1.15 19.16
C ASP A 156 13.86 0.27 18.55
N VAL A 157 13.63 -1.02 18.43
CA VAL A 157 14.55 -1.97 17.77
C VAL A 157 14.59 -1.71 16.27
N ILE A 158 13.43 -1.59 15.61
CA ILE A 158 13.33 -1.31 14.18
C ILE A 158 13.99 0.04 13.86
N ILE A 159 13.60 1.10 14.58
CA ILE A 159 14.12 2.46 14.41
C ILE A 159 15.65 2.49 14.59
N SER A 160 16.16 1.86 15.63
CA SER A 160 17.61 1.83 15.92
C SER A 160 18.38 1.11 14.81
N ALA A 161 17.87 -0.04 14.35
CA ALA A 161 18.48 -0.81 13.26
C ALA A 161 18.51 -0.03 11.94
N THR A 162 17.42 0.65 11.59
CA THR A 162 17.37 1.51 10.40
C THR A 162 18.38 2.66 10.50
N CYS A 163 18.43 3.34 11.65
CA CYS A 163 19.40 4.41 11.88
C CYS A 163 20.86 3.95 11.75
N GLU A 164 21.17 2.75 12.27
CA GLU A 164 22.52 2.18 12.17
C GLU A 164 22.88 1.88 10.72
N ARG A 165 22.00 1.24 9.96
CA ARG A 165 22.17 0.95 8.52
C ARG A 165 22.37 2.22 7.70
N ILE A 166 21.61 3.30 7.97
CA ILE A 166 21.79 4.59 7.30
C ILE A 166 23.16 5.20 7.61
N ARG A 167 23.61 5.14 8.87
CA ARG A 167 24.95 5.61 9.25
C ARG A 167 26.05 4.84 8.55
N GLU A 168 25.91 3.53 8.46
CA GLU A 168 26.90 2.66 7.78
C GLU A 168 26.94 2.91 6.26
N SER A 169 25.79 3.10 5.61
CA SER A 169 25.72 3.25 4.16
C SER A 169 26.05 4.66 3.68
N GLU A 170 25.60 5.69 4.38
CA GLU A 170 25.72 7.08 3.95
C GLU A 170 26.70 7.92 4.79
N GLY A 171 27.16 7.38 5.92
CA GLY A 171 28.07 8.10 6.83
C GLY A 171 27.42 9.31 7.52
N ILE A 172 26.09 9.39 7.54
CA ILE A 172 25.30 10.48 8.12
C ILE A 172 24.50 10.01 9.34
N ASP A 173 24.25 10.95 10.26
CA ASP A 173 23.29 10.70 11.34
C ASP A 173 21.87 11.10 10.87
N PRO A 174 20.96 10.12 10.69
CA PRO A 174 19.65 10.39 10.13
C PRO A 174 18.84 11.40 10.95
N TRP A 175 18.98 11.43 12.25
CA TRP A 175 18.28 12.39 13.11
C TRP A 175 18.74 13.83 12.95
N LYS A 176 20.02 14.04 12.60
CA LYS A 176 20.53 15.39 12.31
C LYS A 176 19.95 15.94 11.01
N VAL A 177 19.81 15.10 10.00
CA VAL A 177 19.25 15.49 8.70
C VAL A 177 17.75 15.75 8.81
N ALA A 178 16.99 14.90 9.50
CA ALA A 178 15.54 15.09 9.72
C ALA A 178 15.23 16.42 10.45
N ASN A 179 16.06 16.79 11.42
CA ASN A 179 15.89 18.07 12.13
C ASN A 179 16.22 19.30 11.27
N GLN A 180 17.16 19.19 10.34
CA GLN A 180 17.49 20.29 9.41
C GLN A 180 16.34 20.56 8.43
N ASN A 181 15.69 19.54 7.91
CA ASN A 181 14.55 19.67 7.00
C ASN A 181 13.33 20.30 7.68
N ARG A 182 13.04 19.94 8.93
CA ARG A 182 11.95 20.55 9.71
C ARG A 182 12.17 22.03 10.01
N MET A 183 13.43 22.50 10.08
CA MET A 183 13.78 23.91 10.30
C MET A 183 13.77 24.74 9.01
N ALA A 184 13.84 24.09 7.85
CA ALA A 184 13.79 24.75 6.54
C ALA A 184 12.32 25.00 6.08
N ASP A 185 11.36 24.23 6.60
CA ASP A 185 9.93 24.33 6.27
C ASP A 185 9.13 25.15 7.30
N ALA A 186 9.78 25.76 8.30
CA ALA A 186 9.19 26.60 9.34
C ALA A 186 9.58 28.09 9.16
#